data_4ee00da7289c427c84782e2e35274883
#
_entry.id   4ee00da7289c427c84782e2e35274883
#
_cell.length_a   1.000
_cell.length_b   1.000
_cell.length_c   1.000
_cell.angle_alpha   90.00
_cell.angle_beta   90.00
_cell.angle_gamma   90.00
#
_symmetry.space_group_name_H-M   'P 1'
#
loop_
_entity.id
_entity.type
_entity.pdbx_description
1 polymer ?
#
loop_
_entity_poly.entity_id
_entity_poly.type
_entity_poly.pdbx_seq_one_letter_code
_entity_poly.pdbx_strand_id
1 'polypeptide(L)'
;MKSEAEDIELLAQAIMLEARDEAEQLQIEAKEKANAILKRAQAEAESERKAILDRAKQDADRLRSQSSATSQLKARSSQLEQREKLLDSVFEEVKKQLDGVKKRSDYDAIATMLVREALSQLKVTEAEIRADESTQKALKLDEVSKELNGKFSFGSKLEEGTGIQVNAADGKVHYDNTLETRLSRLQSALRSSVYKVLMGEKA
;
A
#
# COMPACT_ATOMS: atom_id res chain seq x y z
N MET A 1 0.21 113.71 -1.16
CA MET A 1 1.24 112.85 -0.59
C MET A 1 0.52 111.89 0.38
N LYS A 2 0.49 110.63 0.07
CA LYS A 2 0.06 109.66 1.08
C LYS A 2 1.00 109.74 2.27
N SER A 3 0.49 109.61 3.48
CA SER A 3 1.33 109.68 4.66
C SER A 3 2.14 108.37 4.77
N GLU A 4 3.39 108.45 5.24
CA GLU A 4 4.22 107.25 5.48
C GLU A 4 3.51 106.17 6.34
N ALA A 5 2.55 106.58 7.15
CA ALA A 5 1.72 105.68 7.97
C ALA A 5 0.74 104.84 7.12
N GLU A 6 0.12 105.44 6.02
CA GLU A 6 -0.76 104.72 5.12
C GLU A 6 -0.01 103.67 4.27
N ASP A 7 1.24 103.98 3.87
CA ASP A 7 2.07 103.04 3.11
C ASP A 7 2.53 101.87 3.96
N ILE A 8 2.84 102.10 5.28
CA ILE A 8 3.17 101.07 6.23
C ILE A 8 1.97 100.12 6.47
N GLU A 9 0.75 100.71 6.56
CA GLU A 9 -0.46 99.95 6.82
C GLU A 9 -0.83 99.08 5.60
N LEU A 10 -0.66 99.56 4.42
CA LEU A 10 -0.84 98.83 3.17
C LEU A 10 0.17 97.66 3.03
N LEU A 11 1.43 97.90 3.38
CA LEU A 11 2.49 96.86 3.40
C LEU A 11 2.17 95.77 4.44
N ALA A 12 1.74 96.18 5.64
CA ALA A 12 1.34 95.22 6.67
C ALA A 12 0.14 94.36 6.23
N GLN A 13 -0.87 94.92 5.59
CA GLN A 13 -2.00 94.23 5.02
C GLN A 13 -1.58 93.24 3.92
N ALA A 14 -0.67 93.66 3.01
CA ALA A 14 -0.16 92.83 1.94
C ALA A 14 0.60 91.54 2.52
N ILE A 15 1.48 91.80 3.49
CA ILE A 15 2.22 90.75 4.18
C ILE A 15 1.24 89.78 4.89
N MET A 16 0.21 90.33 5.56
CA MET A 16 -0.81 89.47 6.20
C MET A 16 -1.65 88.60 5.22
N LEU A 17 -1.95 89.16 4.06
CA LEU A 17 -2.65 88.49 2.98
C LEU A 17 -1.78 87.29 2.44
N GLU A 18 -0.54 87.67 2.06
CA GLU A 18 0.45 86.65 1.58
C GLU A 18 0.66 85.49 2.59
N ALA A 19 0.86 85.83 3.89
CA ALA A 19 1.01 84.81 4.92
C ALA A 19 -0.25 83.95 5.08
N ARG A 20 -1.46 84.51 4.87
CA ARG A 20 -2.69 83.72 4.88
C ARG A 20 -2.78 82.76 3.69
N ASP A 21 -2.45 83.26 2.49
CA ASP A 21 -2.48 82.44 1.27
C ASP A 21 -1.43 81.29 1.36
N GLU A 22 -0.24 81.62 1.83
CA GLU A 22 0.77 80.53 2.11
C GLU A 22 0.30 79.55 3.14
N ALA A 23 -0.33 79.98 4.24
CA ALA A 23 -0.85 79.05 5.27
C ALA A 23 -1.99 78.16 4.72
N GLU A 24 -2.86 78.74 3.86
CA GLU A 24 -3.93 77.95 3.22
C GLU A 24 -3.38 76.96 2.20
N GLN A 25 -2.40 77.29 1.40
CA GLN A 25 -1.73 76.41 0.50
C GLN A 25 -1.04 75.30 1.25
N LEU A 26 -0.34 75.58 2.33
CA LEU A 26 0.33 74.57 3.19
C LEU A 26 -0.67 73.57 3.81
N GLN A 27 -1.85 74.08 4.22
CA GLN A 27 -2.92 73.22 4.72
C GLN A 27 -3.51 72.28 3.63
N ILE A 28 -3.69 72.83 2.40
CA ILE A 28 -4.18 72.03 1.26
C ILE A 28 -3.16 70.87 0.96
N GLU A 29 -1.89 71.28 0.78
CA GLU A 29 -0.84 70.27 0.52
C GLU A 29 -0.73 69.20 1.64
N ALA A 30 -0.81 69.63 2.90
CA ALA A 30 -0.78 68.72 4.03
C ALA A 30 -1.96 67.74 4.02
N LYS A 31 -3.18 68.21 3.67
CA LYS A 31 -4.37 67.35 3.52
C LYS A 31 -4.23 66.40 2.37
N GLU A 32 -3.72 66.85 1.24
CA GLU A 32 -3.48 65.98 0.06
C GLU A 32 -2.45 64.89 0.36
N LYS A 33 -1.34 65.24 1.00
CA LYS A 33 -0.32 64.29 1.44
C LYS A 33 -0.88 63.28 2.45
N ALA A 34 -1.65 63.74 3.43
CA ALA A 34 -2.31 62.85 4.40
C ALA A 34 -3.28 61.87 3.74
N ASN A 35 -4.12 62.37 2.81
CA ASN A 35 -5.05 61.56 2.04
C ASN A 35 -4.33 60.55 1.14
N ALA A 36 -3.22 60.94 0.52
CA ALA A 36 -2.40 60.01 -0.28
C ALA A 36 -1.80 58.88 0.56
N ILE A 37 -1.28 59.24 1.74
CA ILE A 37 -0.76 58.24 2.69
C ILE A 37 -1.85 57.27 3.15
N LEU A 38 -3.03 57.77 3.53
CA LEU A 38 -4.16 56.94 3.94
C LEU A 38 -4.62 55.99 2.84
N LYS A 39 -4.78 56.51 1.60
CA LYS A 39 -5.15 55.65 0.45
C LYS A 39 -4.12 54.57 0.18
N ARG A 40 -2.82 54.92 0.24
CA ARG A 40 -1.74 53.95 0.07
C ARG A 40 -1.76 52.89 1.16
N ALA A 41 -1.86 53.28 2.42
CA ALA A 41 -1.93 52.32 3.55
C ALA A 41 -3.16 51.40 3.45
N GLN A 42 -4.32 51.94 3.05
CA GLN A 42 -5.51 51.11 2.83
C GLN A 42 -5.32 50.11 1.67
N ALA A 43 -4.73 50.54 0.55
CA ALA A 43 -4.46 49.66 -0.57
C ALA A 43 -3.44 48.56 -0.22
N GLU A 44 -2.38 48.90 0.51
CA GLU A 44 -1.39 47.95 1.00
C GLU A 44 -2.04 46.95 1.97
N ALA A 45 -2.83 47.40 2.93
CA ALA A 45 -3.54 46.53 3.89
C ALA A 45 -4.52 45.58 3.20
N GLU A 46 -5.29 46.06 2.21
CA GLU A 46 -6.22 45.19 1.47
C GLU A 46 -5.47 44.14 0.60
N SER A 47 -4.36 44.55 -0.02
CA SER A 47 -3.50 43.65 -0.77
C SER A 47 -2.91 42.58 0.11
N GLU A 48 -2.40 42.92 1.28
CA GLU A 48 -1.84 41.97 2.25
C GLU A 48 -2.91 41.03 2.80
N ARG A 49 -4.08 41.56 3.19
CA ARG A 49 -5.24 40.78 3.60
C ARG A 49 -5.63 39.75 2.55
N LYS A 50 -5.71 40.16 1.29
CA LYS A 50 -6.03 39.27 0.17
C LYS A 50 -4.97 38.16 0.02
N ALA A 51 -3.70 38.53 0.04
CA ALA A 51 -2.60 37.55 -0.06
C ALA A 51 -2.62 36.50 1.07
N ILE A 52 -2.91 36.93 2.30
CA ILE A 52 -3.06 36.03 3.45
C ILE A 52 -4.25 35.09 3.26
N LEU A 53 -5.40 35.61 2.85
CA LEU A 53 -6.58 34.79 2.62
C LEU A 53 -6.41 33.79 1.48
N ASP A 54 -5.79 34.19 0.38
CA ASP A 54 -5.51 33.31 -0.76
C ASP A 54 -4.54 32.21 -0.37
N ARG A 55 -3.51 32.52 0.41
CA ARG A 55 -2.56 31.53 0.95
C ARG A 55 -3.26 30.55 1.89
N ALA A 56 -4.07 31.06 2.81
CA ALA A 56 -4.81 30.20 3.74
C ALA A 56 -5.78 29.25 3.01
N LYS A 57 -6.42 29.74 1.94
CA LYS A 57 -7.29 28.93 1.09
C LYS A 57 -6.51 27.84 0.36
N GLN A 58 -5.38 28.16 -0.24
CA GLN A 58 -4.51 27.19 -0.91
C GLN A 58 -4.02 26.11 0.06
N ASP A 59 -3.60 26.49 1.26
CA ASP A 59 -3.16 25.56 2.29
C ASP A 59 -4.30 24.66 2.76
N ALA A 60 -5.50 25.20 2.93
CA ALA A 60 -6.68 24.41 3.29
C ALA A 60 -7.06 23.41 2.18
N ASP A 61 -7.02 23.80 0.92
CA ASP A 61 -7.33 22.92 -0.21
C ASP A 61 -6.26 21.83 -0.37
N ARG A 62 -4.99 22.17 -0.18
CA ARG A 62 -3.89 21.20 -0.15
C ARG A 62 -4.08 20.16 0.97
N LEU A 63 -4.39 20.62 2.17
CA LEU A 63 -4.60 19.74 3.31
C LEU A 63 -5.80 18.82 3.12
N ARG A 64 -6.90 19.32 2.56
CA ARG A 64 -8.09 18.51 2.21
C ARG A 64 -7.75 17.44 1.20
N SER A 65 -7.03 17.78 0.13
CA SER A 65 -6.62 16.85 -0.91
C SER A 65 -5.71 15.76 -0.36
N GLN A 66 -4.73 16.14 0.46
CA GLN A 66 -3.81 15.20 1.12
C GLN A 66 -4.56 14.27 2.08
N SER A 67 -5.48 14.80 2.88
CA SER A 67 -6.28 14.01 3.82
C SER A 67 -7.19 13.02 3.09
N SER A 68 -7.84 13.46 2.01
CA SER A 68 -8.68 12.60 1.17
C SER A 68 -7.87 11.46 0.54
N ALA A 69 -6.72 11.78 -0.07
CA ALA A 69 -5.84 10.78 -0.67
C ALA A 69 -5.33 9.76 0.37
N THR A 70 -4.91 10.24 1.54
CA THR A 70 -4.46 9.37 2.64
C THR A 70 -5.59 8.45 3.12
N SER A 71 -6.81 8.98 3.26
CA SER A 71 -7.97 8.19 3.67
C SER A 71 -8.34 7.12 2.66
N GLN A 72 -8.27 7.44 1.35
CA GLN A 72 -8.51 6.47 0.27
C GLN A 72 -7.45 5.36 0.26
N LEU A 73 -6.17 5.72 0.42
CA LEU A 73 -5.08 4.74 0.52
C LEU A 73 -5.27 3.82 1.73
N LYS A 74 -5.62 4.37 2.89
CA LYS A 74 -5.86 3.60 4.11
C LYS A 74 -7.06 2.65 3.96
N ALA A 75 -8.14 3.11 3.34
CA ALA A 75 -9.32 2.27 3.07
C ALA A 75 -8.94 1.11 2.12
N ARG A 76 -8.20 1.39 1.05
CA ARG A 76 -7.74 0.36 0.11
C ARG A 76 -6.79 -0.65 0.77
N SER A 77 -5.84 -0.18 1.58
CA SER A 77 -4.94 -1.06 2.35
C SER A 77 -5.73 -1.98 3.27
N SER A 78 -6.70 -1.43 4.01
CA SER A 78 -7.54 -2.22 4.90
C SER A 78 -8.36 -3.28 4.16
N GLN A 79 -8.90 -2.96 2.98
CA GLN A 79 -9.60 -3.94 2.13
C GLN A 79 -8.66 -5.06 1.67
N LEU A 80 -7.44 -4.73 1.26
CA LEU A 80 -6.44 -5.72 0.87
C LEU A 80 -6.04 -6.62 2.04
N GLU A 81 -5.83 -6.04 3.22
CA GLU A 81 -5.53 -6.81 4.43
C GLU A 81 -6.65 -7.79 4.80
N GLN A 82 -7.91 -7.36 4.72
CA GLN A 82 -9.05 -8.25 4.98
C GLN A 82 -9.14 -9.37 3.94
N ARG A 83 -8.89 -9.05 2.67
CA ARG A 83 -8.82 -10.05 1.60
C ARG A 83 -7.74 -11.10 1.87
N GLU A 84 -6.53 -10.66 2.24
CA GLU A 84 -5.43 -11.57 2.53
C GLU A 84 -5.73 -12.45 3.75
N LYS A 85 -6.29 -11.89 4.82
CA LYS A 85 -6.71 -12.65 6.00
C LYS A 85 -7.77 -13.70 5.66
N LEU A 86 -8.73 -13.36 4.81
CA LEU A 86 -9.75 -14.30 4.36
C LEU A 86 -9.11 -15.46 3.58
N LEU A 87 -8.23 -15.16 2.63
CA LEU A 87 -7.53 -16.18 1.85
C LEU A 87 -6.67 -17.08 2.73
N ASP A 88 -5.92 -16.50 3.66
CA ASP A 88 -5.08 -17.26 4.58
C ASP A 88 -5.93 -18.20 5.46
N SER A 89 -7.09 -17.72 5.95
CA SER A 89 -7.99 -18.58 6.73
C SER A 89 -8.52 -19.76 5.94
N VAL A 90 -8.81 -19.57 4.64
CA VAL A 90 -9.23 -20.68 3.76
C VAL A 90 -8.10 -21.68 3.55
N PHE A 91 -6.89 -21.24 3.28
CA PHE A 91 -5.74 -22.13 3.11
C PHE A 91 -5.40 -22.89 4.39
N GLU A 92 -5.48 -22.24 5.55
CA GLU A 92 -5.28 -22.92 6.84
C GLU A 92 -6.37 -23.97 7.11
N GLU A 93 -7.62 -23.70 6.75
CA GLU A 93 -8.69 -24.67 6.89
C GLU A 93 -8.52 -25.86 5.94
N VAL A 94 -8.14 -25.62 4.69
CA VAL A 94 -7.79 -26.67 3.73
C VAL A 94 -6.65 -27.52 4.26
N LYS A 95 -5.61 -26.91 4.81
CA LYS A 95 -4.46 -27.61 5.38
C LYS A 95 -4.86 -28.59 6.49
N LYS A 96 -5.77 -28.18 7.37
CA LYS A 96 -6.30 -29.08 8.43
C LYS A 96 -7.07 -30.27 7.86
N GLN A 97 -7.67 -30.10 6.68
CA GLN A 97 -8.46 -31.16 6.04
C GLN A 97 -7.62 -32.13 5.21
N LEU A 98 -6.33 -31.81 4.94
CA LEU A 98 -5.46 -32.66 4.10
C LEU A 98 -5.31 -34.09 4.67
N ASP A 99 -5.27 -34.23 5.97
CA ASP A 99 -5.19 -35.54 6.61
C ASP A 99 -6.42 -36.43 6.29
N GLY A 100 -7.56 -35.82 6.03
CA GLY A 100 -8.78 -36.49 5.58
C GLY A 100 -8.68 -37.15 4.20
N VAL A 101 -7.73 -36.74 3.37
CA VAL A 101 -7.51 -37.27 2.01
C VAL A 101 -7.13 -38.76 2.08
N LYS A 102 -6.47 -39.20 3.14
CA LYS A 102 -6.11 -40.62 3.42
C LYS A 102 -7.32 -41.54 3.48
N LYS A 103 -8.52 -41.02 3.76
CA LYS A 103 -9.79 -41.77 3.85
C LYS A 103 -10.51 -41.95 2.52
N ARG A 104 -10.02 -41.30 1.48
CA ARG A 104 -10.63 -41.39 0.15
C ARG A 104 -10.38 -42.77 -0.48
N SER A 105 -11.36 -43.23 -1.23
CA SER A 105 -11.28 -44.51 -1.95
C SER A 105 -10.23 -44.54 -3.07
N ASP A 106 -9.82 -43.36 -3.56
CA ASP A 106 -8.82 -43.17 -4.62
C ASP A 106 -7.42 -42.81 -4.08
N TYR A 107 -7.22 -42.92 -2.76
CA TYR A 107 -5.95 -42.52 -2.14
C TYR A 107 -4.73 -43.35 -2.61
N ASP A 108 -4.92 -44.62 -2.93
CA ASP A 108 -3.88 -45.49 -3.49
C ASP A 108 -3.32 -44.94 -4.81
N ALA A 109 -4.20 -44.46 -5.67
CA ALA A 109 -3.81 -43.83 -6.92
C ALA A 109 -3.09 -42.48 -6.69
N ILE A 110 -3.58 -41.69 -5.73
CA ILE A 110 -2.95 -40.40 -5.36
C ILE A 110 -1.55 -40.67 -4.81
N ALA A 111 -1.39 -41.59 -3.86
CA ALA A 111 -0.09 -41.92 -3.25
C ALA A 111 0.91 -42.41 -4.31
N THR A 112 0.46 -43.29 -5.21
CA THR A 112 1.28 -43.79 -6.32
C THR A 112 1.74 -42.68 -7.25
N MET A 113 0.83 -41.75 -7.57
CA MET A 113 1.15 -40.55 -8.39
C MET A 113 2.20 -39.69 -7.71
N LEU A 114 2.07 -39.43 -6.40
CA LEU A 114 3.02 -38.62 -5.63
C LEU A 114 4.43 -39.22 -5.66
N VAL A 115 4.54 -40.59 -5.50
CA VAL A 115 5.84 -41.27 -5.60
C VAL A 115 6.44 -41.19 -6.98
N ARG A 116 5.63 -41.46 -8.01
CA ARG A 116 6.08 -41.43 -9.41
C ARG A 116 6.59 -40.03 -9.77
N GLU A 117 5.88 -39.00 -9.38
CA GLU A 117 6.29 -37.62 -9.61
C GLU A 117 7.60 -37.28 -8.89
N ALA A 118 7.74 -37.65 -7.61
CA ALA A 118 8.94 -37.37 -6.84
C ALA A 118 10.18 -38.09 -7.42
N LEU A 119 10.05 -39.36 -7.76
CA LEU A 119 11.15 -40.15 -8.37
C LEU A 119 11.54 -39.61 -9.76
N SER A 120 10.55 -39.20 -10.57
CA SER A 120 10.80 -38.58 -11.88
C SER A 120 11.53 -37.24 -11.76
N GLN A 121 11.23 -36.45 -10.74
CA GLN A 121 11.91 -35.18 -10.49
C GLN A 121 13.35 -35.41 -10.01
N LEU A 122 13.59 -36.36 -9.15
CA LEU A 122 14.93 -36.69 -8.64
C LEU A 122 15.80 -37.38 -9.66
N LYS A 123 15.23 -38.07 -10.65
CA LYS A 123 15.94 -38.85 -11.67
C LYS A 123 16.96 -39.84 -11.08
N VAL A 124 16.58 -40.48 -9.98
CA VAL A 124 17.42 -41.45 -9.27
C VAL A 124 16.95 -42.88 -9.52
N THR A 125 17.87 -43.82 -9.54
CA THR A 125 17.58 -45.27 -9.68
C THR A 125 17.49 -46.00 -8.37
N GLU A 126 17.96 -45.39 -7.27
CA GLU A 126 17.86 -45.93 -5.92
C GLU A 126 17.41 -44.83 -4.96
N ALA A 127 16.36 -45.10 -4.21
CA ALA A 127 15.80 -44.11 -3.26
C ALA A 127 15.05 -44.78 -2.11
N GLU A 128 15.00 -44.07 -1.00
CA GLU A 128 14.25 -44.44 0.20
C GLU A 128 13.00 -43.53 0.27
N ILE A 129 11.81 -44.16 0.40
CA ILE A 129 10.54 -43.48 0.48
C ILE A 129 10.08 -43.48 1.93
N ARG A 130 9.89 -42.26 2.45
CA ARG A 130 9.34 -42.04 3.79
C ARG A 130 7.85 -41.70 3.65
N ALA A 131 7.01 -42.44 4.31
CA ALA A 131 5.57 -42.23 4.34
C ALA A 131 5.00 -42.68 5.69
N ASP A 132 3.80 -42.25 6.00
CA ASP A 132 3.07 -42.79 7.14
C ASP A 132 2.57 -44.21 6.84
N GLU A 133 2.15 -44.91 7.88
CA GLU A 133 1.76 -46.34 7.80
C GLU A 133 0.58 -46.57 6.85
N SER A 134 -0.37 -45.63 6.78
CA SER A 134 -1.54 -45.71 5.87
C SER A 134 -1.11 -45.55 4.42
N THR A 135 -0.22 -44.61 4.16
CA THR A 135 0.34 -44.35 2.83
C THR A 135 1.24 -45.49 2.36
N GLN A 136 2.05 -46.09 3.27
CA GLN A 136 2.85 -47.29 2.94
C GLN A 136 1.98 -48.46 2.53
N LYS A 137 0.85 -48.69 3.20
CA LYS A 137 -0.11 -49.76 2.84
C LYS A 137 -0.82 -49.52 1.53
N ALA A 138 -1.08 -48.24 1.20
CA ALA A 138 -1.74 -47.82 -0.04
C ALA A 138 -0.80 -47.91 -1.26
N LEU A 139 0.53 -47.83 -1.01
CA LEU A 139 1.54 -47.78 -2.08
C LEU A 139 1.91 -49.18 -2.58
N LYS A 140 1.78 -49.38 -3.88
CA LYS A 140 2.28 -50.56 -4.59
C LYS A 140 3.70 -50.32 -5.10
N LEU A 141 4.65 -50.30 -4.16
CA LEU A 141 6.03 -49.92 -4.45
C LEU A 141 6.71 -50.82 -5.50
N ASP A 142 6.38 -52.11 -5.52
CA ASP A 142 6.90 -53.07 -6.49
C ASP A 142 6.48 -52.73 -7.93
N GLU A 143 5.26 -52.24 -8.11
CA GLU A 143 4.78 -51.81 -9.44
C GLU A 143 5.57 -50.59 -9.92
N VAL A 144 5.77 -49.58 -9.05
CA VAL A 144 6.53 -48.38 -9.35
C VAL A 144 8.01 -48.69 -9.61
N SER A 145 8.59 -49.60 -8.85
CA SER A 145 9.99 -50.06 -9.02
C SER A 145 10.23 -50.70 -10.39
N LYS A 146 9.29 -51.53 -10.85
CA LYS A 146 9.35 -52.15 -12.18
C LYS A 146 9.16 -51.13 -13.30
N GLU A 147 8.22 -50.21 -13.12
CA GLU A 147 7.90 -49.16 -14.13
C GLU A 147 9.09 -48.21 -14.37
N LEU A 148 9.76 -47.80 -13.29
CA LEU A 148 10.86 -46.83 -13.36
C LEU A 148 12.25 -47.51 -13.41
N ASN A 149 12.30 -48.83 -13.48
CA ASN A 149 13.57 -49.61 -13.47
C ASN A 149 14.52 -49.21 -12.32
N GLY A 150 13.95 -48.98 -11.13
CA GLY A 150 14.71 -48.52 -9.95
C GLY A 150 14.57 -49.47 -8.76
N LYS A 151 15.46 -49.30 -7.79
CA LYS A 151 15.42 -49.98 -6.48
C LYS A 151 14.91 -49.00 -5.43
N PHE A 152 13.65 -49.13 -5.08
CA PHE A 152 13.02 -48.25 -4.10
C PHE A 152 12.62 -49.05 -2.88
N SER A 153 12.87 -48.51 -1.70
CA SER A 153 12.56 -49.15 -0.42
C SER A 153 11.81 -48.17 0.50
N PHE A 154 11.07 -48.69 1.43
CA PHE A 154 10.53 -47.86 2.50
C PHE A 154 11.59 -47.60 3.56
N GLY A 155 11.75 -46.32 3.91
CA GLY A 155 12.59 -45.86 4.98
C GLY A 155 11.88 -45.61 6.29
N SER A 156 12.43 -44.72 7.09
CA SER A 156 11.83 -44.30 8.34
C SER A 156 10.44 -43.71 8.12
N LYS A 157 9.56 -43.91 9.09
CA LYS A 157 8.19 -43.39 9.05
C LYS A 157 8.20 -41.88 8.97
N LEU A 158 7.29 -41.33 8.17
CA LEU A 158 7.02 -39.90 8.16
C LEU A 158 6.26 -39.53 9.45
N GLU A 159 6.81 -38.61 10.24
CA GLU A 159 6.23 -38.21 11.53
C GLU A 159 5.09 -37.23 11.36
N GLU A 160 5.23 -36.28 10.40
CA GLU A 160 4.26 -35.25 10.13
C GLU A 160 3.98 -35.10 8.62
N GLY A 161 2.74 -34.78 8.26
CA GLY A 161 2.30 -34.55 6.89
C GLY A 161 1.60 -35.71 6.23
N THR A 162 0.91 -35.43 5.13
CA THR A 162 0.14 -36.39 4.33
C THR A 162 0.81 -36.59 2.98
N GLY A 163 1.18 -37.82 2.65
CA GLY A 163 1.85 -38.16 1.39
C GLY A 163 3.24 -38.74 1.61
N ILE A 164 4.21 -38.31 0.83
CA ILE A 164 5.53 -38.93 0.79
C ILE A 164 6.69 -37.95 0.81
N GLN A 165 7.82 -38.41 1.32
CA GLN A 165 9.13 -37.80 1.08
C GLN A 165 10.04 -38.85 0.46
N VAL A 166 10.87 -38.47 -0.50
CA VAL A 166 11.83 -39.36 -1.16
C VAL A 166 13.23 -38.86 -0.89
N ASN A 167 14.07 -39.72 -0.38
CA ASN A 167 15.50 -39.48 -0.18
C ASN A 167 16.30 -40.32 -1.19
N ALA A 168 17.21 -39.69 -1.91
CA ALA A 168 18.15 -40.44 -2.73
C ALA A 168 19.05 -41.31 -1.86
N ALA A 169 19.50 -42.47 -2.39
CA ALA A 169 20.29 -43.42 -1.62
C ALA A 169 21.62 -42.84 -1.10
N ASP A 170 22.15 -41.82 -1.73
CA ASP A 170 23.36 -41.09 -1.30
C ASP A 170 23.08 -40.09 -0.13
N GLY A 171 21.83 -39.91 0.25
CA GLY A 171 21.39 -39.03 1.33
C GLY A 171 21.57 -37.53 1.04
N LYS A 172 22.05 -37.14 -0.15
CA LYS A 172 22.36 -35.75 -0.49
C LYS A 172 21.15 -34.96 -1.02
N VAL A 173 20.22 -35.69 -1.63
CA VAL A 173 19.06 -35.07 -2.26
C VAL A 173 17.79 -35.65 -1.68
N HIS A 174 16.86 -34.82 -1.29
CA HIS A 174 15.53 -35.24 -0.85
C HIS A 174 14.46 -34.41 -1.60
N TYR A 175 13.33 -35.05 -1.79
CA TYR A 175 12.17 -34.42 -2.38
C TYR A 175 10.95 -34.59 -1.50
N ASP A 176 10.43 -33.50 -0.97
CA ASP A 176 9.21 -33.49 -0.19
C ASP A 176 8.01 -33.30 -1.13
N ASN A 177 7.20 -34.35 -1.25
CA ASN A 177 5.98 -34.38 -2.02
C ASN A 177 4.74 -34.64 -1.14
N THR A 178 4.78 -34.14 0.09
CA THR A 178 3.60 -34.09 0.94
C THR A 178 2.55 -33.15 0.38
N LEU A 179 1.29 -33.39 0.68
CA LEU A 179 0.18 -32.54 0.24
C LEU A 179 0.30 -31.12 0.82
N GLU A 180 0.82 -31.00 2.02
CA GLU A 180 1.09 -29.72 2.69
C GLU A 180 2.14 -28.91 1.93
N THR A 181 3.23 -29.53 1.53
CA THR A 181 4.28 -28.88 0.74
C THR A 181 3.77 -28.50 -0.66
N ARG A 182 2.97 -29.37 -1.30
CA ARG A 182 2.34 -29.08 -2.57
C ARG A 182 1.36 -27.91 -2.46
N LEU A 183 0.52 -27.90 -1.43
CA LEU A 183 -0.39 -26.77 -1.17
C LEU A 183 0.39 -25.48 -1.00
N SER A 184 1.46 -25.48 -0.21
CA SER A 184 2.30 -24.32 0.00
C SER A 184 2.93 -23.80 -1.30
N ARG A 185 3.44 -24.68 -2.16
CA ARG A 185 3.98 -24.29 -3.49
C ARG A 185 2.95 -23.70 -4.42
N LEU A 186 1.72 -24.20 -4.37
CA LEU A 186 0.63 -23.75 -5.24
C LEU A 186 -0.16 -22.56 -4.68
N GLN A 187 0.01 -22.26 -3.40
CA GLN A 187 -0.78 -21.24 -2.70
C GLN A 187 -0.80 -19.90 -3.43
N SER A 188 0.36 -19.42 -3.86
CA SER A 188 0.44 -18.12 -4.57
C SER A 188 -0.32 -18.12 -5.90
N ALA A 189 -0.22 -19.20 -6.67
CA ALA A 189 -0.92 -19.34 -7.95
C ALA A 189 -2.44 -19.50 -7.76
N LEU A 190 -2.86 -20.19 -6.71
CA LEU A 190 -4.27 -20.45 -6.42
C LEU A 190 -5.01 -19.25 -5.80
N ARG A 191 -4.30 -18.30 -5.15
CA ARG A 191 -4.92 -17.18 -4.43
C ARG A 191 -5.94 -16.41 -5.27
N SER A 192 -5.63 -16.14 -6.53
CA SER A 192 -6.52 -15.40 -7.41
C SER A 192 -7.80 -16.18 -7.73
N SER A 193 -7.67 -17.47 -8.06
CA SER A 193 -8.82 -18.33 -8.38
C SER A 193 -9.69 -18.58 -7.16
N VAL A 194 -9.08 -18.84 -6.00
CA VAL A 194 -9.80 -19.01 -4.73
C VAL A 194 -10.58 -17.76 -4.38
N TYR A 195 -9.98 -16.58 -4.54
CA TYR A 195 -10.66 -15.32 -4.26
C TYR A 195 -11.87 -15.11 -5.18
N LYS A 196 -11.76 -15.40 -6.48
CA LYS A 196 -12.88 -15.31 -7.42
C LYS A 196 -14.05 -16.19 -6.98
N VAL A 197 -13.76 -17.44 -6.62
CA VAL A 197 -14.78 -18.38 -6.13
C VAL A 197 -15.45 -17.87 -4.85
N LEU A 198 -14.69 -17.34 -3.89
CA LEU A 198 -15.23 -16.77 -2.66
C LEU A 198 -16.13 -15.55 -2.92
N MET A 199 -15.87 -14.80 -3.98
CA MET A 199 -16.68 -13.66 -4.39
C MET A 199 -17.86 -14.04 -5.30
N GLY A 200 -18.07 -15.33 -5.55
CA GLY A 200 -19.16 -15.85 -6.41
C GLY A 200 -18.88 -15.74 -7.90
N GLU A 201 -17.65 -15.46 -8.30
CA GLU A 201 -17.23 -15.45 -9.69
C GLU A 201 -16.85 -16.86 -10.14
N LYS A 202 -17.07 -17.19 -11.43
CA LYS A 202 -16.58 -18.46 -11.98
C LYS A 202 -15.06 -18.42 -12.05
N ALA A 203 -14.40 -19.47 -11.53
CA ALA A 203 -12.94 -19.64 -11.57
C ALA A 203 -12.44 -19.85 -13.01
#